data_57e9f59e3371b739738fe748536f632b
#
_entry.id   57e9f59e3371b739738fe748536f632b
#
_cell.length_a   1.000
_cell.length_b   1.000
_cell.length_c   1.000
_cell.angle_alpha   90.00
_cell.angle_beta   90.00
_cell.angle_gamma   90.00
#
_symmetry.space_group_name_H-M   'P 1'
#
loop_
_entity.id
_entity.type
_entity.pdbx_description
1 polymer ?
#
loop_
_entity_poly.entity_id
_entity_poly.type
_entity_poly.pdbx_seq_one_letter_code
_entity_poly.pdbx_strand_id
1 'polypeptide(L)'
;MVALKSVVVSNPSTAQALSELARAVDDIDVEPRLVCVFYDADHDDSLIFGFVRKRFVDAALLGGTSCGGVMSEAGLGGAGSIGLLLIADADGDYGSAAVRLGPDASDRAEQALHAALAAADCAGELPELIWIYQAPAREEAVIAGLRRVVGDRCPIIGGSSADNSVVGNWRQLGLEGPMTDGLVVAVLFSSGGIGFAFQNGYEPSGASGIVTRVGHVPQNGSGVIAKQSARQITAIDGEPAAEVYNRWTGGVLSEKIHAGGSILAETTMYPLGIDTGKIDGVTHYRLVHPDQIGKDGALSTFAAVEEGTRIYCMRGDRTRLIQRAGKVAAAAAQALPGGSQNLAGGLIVYCGGCMLAVGEQMPQVAAAVSKSLNDMPFMGCFTFGEQGWVLDRNVHGNLMISAVAFGR
;
A
#
# COMPACT_ATOMS: atom_id res chain seq x y z
N MET A 1 -8.72 -25.38 7.77
CA MET A 1 -8.11 -24.49 8.81
C MET A 1 -7.00 -23.66 8.16
N VAL A 2 -7.04 -22.34 8.34
CA VAL A 2 -6.04 -21.43 7.77
C VAL A 2 -4.78 -21.42 8.63
N ALA A 3 -3.61 -21.53 8.00
CA ALA A 3 -2.31 -21.42 8.64
C ALA A 3 -1.40 -20.48 7.84
N LEU A 4 -0.76 -19.57 8.54
CA LEU A 4 0.22 -18.65 7.95
C LEU A 4 1.63 -18.97 8.43
N LYS A 5 2.60 -18.79 7.54
CA LYS A 5 4.03 -18.83 7.85
C LYS A 5 4.72 -17.65 7.18
N SER A 6 5.51 -16.93 7.93
CA SER A 6 6.37 -15.86 7.43
C SER A 6 7.82 -16.32 7.43
N VAL A 7 8.56 -15.93 6.43
CA VAL A 7 10.01 -16.13 6.33
C VAL A 7 10.64 -14.84 5.89
N VAL A 8 11.62 -14.34 6.62
CA VAL A 8 12.41 -13.16 6.24
C VAL A 8 13.89 -13.52 6.29
N VAL A 9 14.59 -13.19 5.23
CA VAL A 9 16.05 -13.25 5.16
C VAL A 9 16.59 -11.88 4.80
N SER A 10 17.81 -11.55 5.22
CA SER A 10 18.41 -10.25 4.94
C SER A 10 19.86 -10.46 4.50
N ASN A 11 20.11 -10.27 3.23
CA ASN A 11 21.43 -10.38 2.62
C ASN A 11 21.48 -9.51 1.35
N PRO A 12 22.43 -8.62 1.15
CA PRO A 12 22.49 -7.76 -0.04
C PRO A 12 22.72 -8.54 -1.35
N SER A 13 23.23 -9.76 -1.27
CA SER A 13 23.36 -10.65 -2.44
C SER A 13 22.11 -11.47 -2.63
N THR A 14 21.38 -11.25 -3.74
CA THR A 14 20.18 -12.03 -4.06
C THR A 14 20.40 -13.53 -4.04
N ALA A 15 21.53 -14.00 -4.61
CA ALA A 15 21.85 -15.44 -4.62
C ALA A 15 22.06 -16.03 -3.23
N GLN A 16 22.70 -15.29 -2.31
CA GLN A 16 22.87 -15.72 -0.93
C GLN A 16 21.54 -15.67 -0.17
N ALA A 17 20.78 -14.58 -0.30
CA ALA A 17 19.44 -14.46 0.28
C ALA A 17 18.53 -15.62 -0.15
N LEU A 18 18.52 -15.99 -1.44
CA LEU A 18 17.74 -17.13 -1.92
C LEU A 18 18.22 -18.47 -1.40
N SER A 19 19.54 -18.63 -1.17
CA SER A 19 20.08 -19.85 -0.53
C SER A 19 19.67 -19.98 0.93
N GLU A 20 19.59 -18.85 1.66
CA GLU A 20 19.10 -18.81 3.04
C GLU A 20 17.58 -19.05 3.08
N LEU A 21 16.85 -18.42 2.17
CA LEU A 21 15.40 -18.57 2.03
C LEU A 21 15.02 -20.03 1.72
N ALA A 22 15.76 -20.71 0.82
CA ALA A 22 15.53 -22.10 0.49
C ALA A 22 15.60 -23.00 1.74
N ARG A 23 16.66 -22.84 2.56
CA ARG A 23 16.82 -23.60 3.81
C ARG A 23 15.68 -23.32 4.80
N ALA A 24 15.30 -22.06 4.95
CA ALA A 24 14.22 -21.67 5.85
C ALA A 24 12.84 -22.18 5.41
N VAL A 25 12.61 -22.30 4.09
CA VAL A 25 11.35 -22.81 3.54
C VAL A 25 11.30 -24.34 3.53
N ASP A 26 12.43 -25.04 3.42
CA ASP A 26 12.46 -26.51 3.43
C ASP A 26 12.00 -27.10 4.78
N ASP A 27 12.11 -26.34 5.87
CA ASP A 27 11.65 -26.74 7.20
C ASP A 27 10.13 -26.47 7.41
N ILE A 28 9.44 -25.90 6.40
CA ILE A 28 8.03 -25.53 6.51
C ILE A 28 7.15 -26.62 5.88
N ASP A 29 6.37 -27.29 6.72
CA ASP A 29 5.41 -28.32 6.31
C ASP A 29 4.02 -27.69 6.12
N VAL A 30 3.88 -26.82 5.11
CA VAL A 30 2.59 -26.28 4.66
C VAL A 30 2.57 -26.19 3.14
N GLU A 31 1.44 -26.47 2.54
CA GLU A 31 1.19 -26.30 1.11
C GLU A 31 0.39 -24.99 0.90
N PRO A 32 1.03 -23.90 0.46
CA PRO A 32 0.36 -22.63 0.37
C PRO A 32 -0.59 -22.57 -0.85
N ARG A 33 -1.74 -21.95 -0.64
CA ARG A 33 -2.68 -21.56 -1.70
C ARG A 33 -2.31 -20.18 -2.27
N LEU A 34 -1.75 -19.31 -1.43
CA LEU A 34 -1.24 -17.99 -1.84
C LEU A 34 0.14 -17.75 -1.24
N VAL A 35 1.06 -17.26 -2.06
CA VAL A 35 2.38 -16.78 -1.66
C VAL A 35 2.43 -15.27 -1.90
N CYS A 36 2.66 -14.50 -0.82
CA CYS A 36 3.00 -13.10 -0.92
C CYS A 36 4.51 -12.94 -0.80
N VAL A 37 5.16 -12.27 -1.75
CA VAL A 37 6.60 -12.04 -1.75
C VAL A 37 6.90 -10.55 -1.87
N PHE A 38 7.58 -10.00 -0.85
CA PHE A 38 8.04 -8.61 -0.88
C PHE A 38 9.55 -8.58 -0.65
N TYR A 39 10.23 -7.67 -1.32
CA TYR A 39 11.68 -7.62 -1.27
C TYR A 39 12.22 -6.21 -1.50
N ASP A 40 13.41 -5.97 -0.97
CA ASP A 40 14.16 -4.74 -1.21
C ASP A 40 14.42 -4.56 -2.72
N ALA A 41 14.24 -3.33 -3.21
CA ALA A 41 14.31 -3.00 -4.64
C ALA A 41 15.70 -3.22 -5.28
N ASP A 42 16.73 -3.43 -4.47
CA ASP A 42 18.10 -3.68 -4.95
C ASP A 42 18.34 -5.16 -5.32
N HIS A 43 17.38 -6.04 -5.06
CA HIS A 43 17.46 -7.45 -5.46
C HIS A 43 17.14 -7.67 -6.94
N ASP A 44 17.69 -8.77 -7.48
CA ASP A 44 17.35 -9.29 -8.81
C ASP A 44 15.97 -9.97 -8.76
N ASP A 45 14.99 -9.30 -9.35
CA ASP A 45 13.60 -9.72 -9.39
C ASP A 45 13.38 -11.03 -10.19
N SER A 46 14.18 -11.27 -11.24
CA SER A 46 14.09 -12.48 -12.05
C SER A 46 14.56 -13.72 -11.30
N LEU A 47 15.60 -13.59 -10.47
CA LEU A 47 16.07 -14.68 -9.62
C LEU A 47 15.05 -15.01 -8.53
N ILE A 48 14.44 -13.99 -7.90
CA ILE A 48 13.37 -14.18 -6.91
C ILE A 48 12.17 -14.89 -7.54
N PHE A 49 11.73 -14.41 -8.71
CA PHE A 49 10.65 -15.06 -9.45
C PHE A 49 10.93 -16.52 -9.74
N GLY A 50 12.11 -16.82 -10.29
CA GLY A 50 12.52 -18.19 -10.60
C GLY A 50 12.50 -19.10 -9.37
N PHE A 51 12.95 -18.60 -8.22
CA PHE A 51 12.93 -19.32 -6.96
C PHE A 51 11.48 -19.62 -6.51
N VAL A 52 10.64 -18.59 -6.43
CA VAL A 52 9.27 -18.72 -5.92
C VAL A 52 8.44 -19.65 -6.82
N ARG A 53 8.52 -19.49 -8.15
CA ARG A 53 7.79 -20.34 -9.10
C ARG A 53 8.24 -21.79 -9.09
N LYS A 54 9.52 -22.06 -8.88
CA LYS A 54 10.05 -23.41 -8.76
C LYS A 54 9.59 -24.10 -7.46
N ARG A 55 9.51 -23.33 -6.37
CA ARG A 55 9.21 -23.88 -5.04
C ARG A 55 7.71 -24.02 -4.78
N PHE A 56 6.88 -23.13 -5.34
CA PHE A 56 5.43 -23.06 -5.11
C PHE A 56 4.67 -23.01 -6.45
N VAL A 57 4.72 -24.11 -7.18
CA VAL A 57 4.23 -24.22 -8.58
C VAL A 57 2.73 -23.91 -8.68
N ASP A 58 1.94 -24.43 -7.74
CA ASP A 58 0.46 -24.40 -7.77
C ASP A 58 -0.16 -23.25 -6.98
N ALA A 59 0.67 -22.49 -6.24
CA ALA A 59 0.18 -21.37 -5.44
C ALA A 59 -0.10 -20.14 -6.30
N ALA A 60 -1.16 -19.41 -5.97
CA ALA A 60 -1.32 -18.02 -6.41
C ALA A 60 -0.14 -17.18 -5.92
N LEU A 61 0.28 -16.19 -6.70
CA LEU A 61 1.46 -15.37 -6.40
C LEU A 61 1.11 -13.89 -6.49
N LEU A 62 1.52 -13.15 -5.48
CA LEU A 62 1.41 -11.70 -5.46
C LEU A 62 2.60 -11.09 -4.71
N GLY A 63 3.17 -10.00 -5.24
CA GLY A 63 4.20 -9.26 -4.54
C GLY A 63 4.93 -8.24 -5.39
N GLY A 64 6.13 -7.90 -4.96
CA GLY A 64 7.00 -6.93 -5.63
C GLY A 64 7.94 -6.22 -4.68
N THR A 65 8.54 -5.12 -5.15
CA THR A 65 9.51 -4.35 -4.39
C THR A 65 8.87 -3.55 -3.27
N SER A 66 9.56 -3.48 -2.16
CA SER A 66 9.21 -2.75 -0.95
C SER A 66 10.37 -1.82 -0.57
N CYS A 67 10.08 -0.55 -0.33
CA CYS A 67 11.10 0.46 0.03
C CYS A 67 11.83 0.07 1.32
N GLY A 68 13.14 -0.09 1.28
CA GLY A 68 13.95 -0.42 2.46
C GLY A 68 13.69 -1.79 3.08
N GLY A 69 13.07 -2.71 2.34
CA GLY A 69 12.85 -4.09 2.77
C GLY A 69 11.46 -4.38 3.36
N VAL A 70 11.39 -5.29 4.31
CA VAL A 70 10.13 -5.83 4.87
C VAL A 70 10.16 -5.88 6.40
N MET A 71 8.99 -6.12 7.02
CA MET A 71 8.87 -6.41 8.45
C MET A 71 8.00 -7.66 8.68
N SER A 72 8.24 -8.34 9.79
CA SER A 72 7.48 -9.53 10.22
C SER A 72 7.38 -9.57 11.75
N GLU A 73 6.82 -10.63 12.31
CA GLU A 73 6.81 -10.88 13.76
C GLU A 73 8.23 -11.04 14.33
N ALA A 74 9.21 -11.43 13.51
CA ALA A 74 10.62 -11.47 13.90
C ALA A 74 11.28 -10.08 13.96
N GLY A 75 10.59 -9.02 13.49
CA GLY A 75 11.08 -7.65 13.49
C GLY A 75 11.21 -7.04 12.09
N LEU A 76 12.05 -5.99 12.01
CA LEU A 76 12.38 -5.32 10.75
C LEU A 76 13.50 -6.08 10.03
N GLY A 77 13.24 -6.52 8.78
CA GLY A 77 14.26 -7.13 7.93
C GLY A 77 15.29 -6.11 7.44
N GLY A 78 14.83 -4.88 7.12
CA GLY A 78 15.71 -3.80 6.65
C GLY A 78 16.20 -3.99 5.22
N ALA A 79 17.18 -3.19 4.84
CA ALA A 79 17.76 -3.22 3.50
C ALA A 79 18.32 -4.60 3.14
N GLY A 80 18.13 -4.99 1.88
CA GLY A 80 18.53 -6.31 1.37
C GLY A 80 17.67 -7.46 1.90
N SER A 81 16.48 -7.21 2.45
CA SER A 81 15.59 -8.28 2.90
C SER A 81 14.66 -8.78 1.78
N ILE A 82 14.37 -10.08 1.85
CA ILE A 82 13.33 -10.78 1.10
C ILE A 82 12.40 -11.44 2.11
N GLY A 83 11.09 -11.16 2.01
CA GLY A 83 10.05 -11.74 2.86
C GLY A 83 9.05 -12.56 2.07
N LEU A 84 8.68 -13.72 2.59
CA LEU A 84 7.59 -14.55 2.10
C LEU A 84 6.51 -14.67 3.18
N LEU A 85 5.25 -14.53 2.81
CA LEU A 85 4.12 -15.00 3.59
C LEU A 85 3.44 -16.13 2.84
N LEU A 86 3.40 -17.30 3.43
CA LEU A 86 2.76 -18.50 2.93
C LEU A 86 1.39 -18.62 3.61
N ILE A 87 0.32 -18.66 2.82
CA ILE A 87 -1.05 -18.81 3.31
C ILE A 87 -1.54 -20.17 2.86
N ALA A 88 -1.66 -21.09 3.79
CA ALA A 88 -2.24 -22.42 3.59
C ALA A 88 -3.68 -22.44 4.09
N ASP A 89 -4.59 -22.83 3.21
CA ASP A 89 -6.02 -22.90 3.47
C ASP A 89 -6.64 -23.94 2.53
N ALA A 90 -6.77 -25.18 3.01
CA ALA A 90 -7.24 -26.28 2.19
C ALA A 90 -8.70 -26.13 1.71
N ASP A 91 -9.50 -25.41 2.50
CA ASP A 91 -10.94 -25.22 2.28
C ASP A 91 -11.28 -23.85 1.67
N GLY A 92 -10.27 -23.02 1.40
CA GLY A 92 -10.41 -21.70 0.79
C GLY A 92 -9.94 -21.67 -0.67
N ASP A 93 -10.46 -20.70 -1.43
CA ASP A 93 -10.11 -20.50 -2.83
C ASP A 93 -9.31 -19.22 -3.02
N TYR A 94 -8.20 -19.33 -3.72
CA TYR A 94 -7.26 -18.23 -3.95
C TYR A 94 -6.82 -18.24 -5.41
N GLY A 95 -6.94 -17.10 -6.08
CA GLY A 95 -6.47 -16.94 -7.44
C GLY A 95 -5.74 -15.63 -7.62
N SER A 96 -4.77 -15.59 -8.51
CA SER A 96 -4.10 -14.35 -8.86
C SER A 96 -3.90 -14.22 -10.36
N ALA A 97 -3.85 -12.97 -10.82
CA ALA A 97 -3.53 -12.62 -12.19
C ALA A 97 -2.71 -11.33 -12.22
N ALA A 98 -1.91 -11.20 -13.26
CA ALA A 98 -1.06 -10.04 -13.46
C ALA A 98 -1.22 -9.47 -14.87
N VAL A 99 -1.21 -8.15 -14.99
CA VAL A 99 -1.34 -7.45 -16.28
C VAL A 99 -0.42 -6.23 -16.33
N ARG A 100 0.02 -5.84 -17.52
CA ARG A 100 0.60 -4.53 -17.74
C ARG A 100 -0.52 -3.51 -17.90
N LEU A 101 -0.40 -2.37 -17.17
CA LEU A 101 -1.45 -1.36 -17.12
C LEU A 101 -1.55 -0.52 -18.39
N GLY A 102 -0.44 0.09 -18.83
CA GLY A 102 -0.45 0.98 -19.97
C GLY A 102 -1.43 2.16 -19.83
N PRO A 103 -1.92 2.75 -20.94
CA PRO A 103 -2.85 3.87 -20.92
C PRO A 103 -4.27 3.48 -20.43
N ASP A 104 -4.68 2.23 -20.66
CA ASP A 104 -6.04 1.72 -20.40
C ASP A 104 -6.11 1.00 -19.04
N ALA A 105 -5.49 1.57 -18.00
CA ALA A 105 -5.30 0.93 -16.69
C ALA A 105 -6.61 0.41 -16.06
N SER A 106 -7.73 1.13 -16.25
CA SER A 106 -9.04 0.72 -15.74
C SER A 106 -9.56 -0.55 -16.41
N ASP A 107 -9.44 -0.67 -17.73
CA ASP A 107 -9.88 -1.86 -18.48
C ASP A 107 -8.96 -3.05 -18.21
N ARG A 108 -7.66 -2.77 -18.06
CA ARG A 108 -6.68 -3.80 -17.66
C ARG A 108 -6.95 -4.33 -16.25
N ALA A 109 -7.32 -3.46 -15.31
CA ALA A 109 -7.67 -3.89 -13.96
C ALA A 109 -8.93 -4.79 -13.94
N GLU A 110 -9.96 -4.43 -14.72
CA GLU A 110 -11.15 -5.27 -14.90
C GLU A 110 -10.78 -6.65 -15.47
N GLN A 111 -9.95 -6.71 -16.52
CA GLN A 111 -9.46 -7.96 -17.11
C GLN A 111 -8.67 -8.80 -16.10
N ALA A 112 -7.79 -8.18 -15.31
CA ALA A 112 -7.00 -8.87 -14.30
C ALA A 112 -7.89 -9.50 -13.22
N LEU A 113 -8.94 -8.78 -12.78
CA LEU A 113 -9.85 -9.32 -11.77
C LEU A 113 -10.65 -10.51 -12.30
N HIS A 114 -11.17 -10.44 -13.51
CA HIS A 114 -11.84 -11.59 -14.13
C HIS A 114 -10.90 -12.81 -14.26
N ALA A 115 -9.64 -12.57 -14.63
CA ALA A 115 -8.64 -13.63 -14.72
C ALA A 115 -8.30 -14.22 -13.34
N ALA A 116 -8.19 -13.39 -12.29
CA ALA A 116 -7.93 -13.86 -10.92
C ALA A 116 -9.11 -14.67 -10.37
N LEU A 117 -10.35 -14.24 -10.62
CA LEU A 117 -11.56 -14.99 -10.24
C LEU A 117 -11.64 -16.35 -10.96
N ALA A 118 -11.30 -16.39 -12.25
CA ALA A 118 -11.23 -17.64 -13.00
C ALA A 118 -10.12 -18.56 -12.50
N ALA A 119 -8.96 -18.01 -12.10
CA ALA A 119 -7.85 -18.78 -11.52
C ALA A 119 -8.18 -19.36 -10.13
N ALA A 120 -9.13 -18.77 -9.40
CA ALA A 120 -9.67 -19.27 -8.14
C ALA A 120 -10.82 -20.27 -8.34
N ASP A 121 -11.26 -20.54 -9.57
CA ASP A 121 -12.48 -21.29 -9.92
C ASP A 121 -13.78 -20.68 -9.33
N CYS A 122 -13.76 -19.35 -9.09
CA CYS A 122 -14.84 -18.55 -8.49
C CYS A 122 -15.40 -17.49 -9.46
N ALA A 123 -15.45 -17.79 -10.75
CA ALA A 123 -15.95 -16.86 -11.74
C ALA A 123 -17.41 -16.45 -11.48
N GLY A 124 -17.66 -15.16 -11.29
CA GLY A 124 -18.99 -14.60 -10.98
C GLY A 124 -19.32 -14.54 -9.49
N GLU A 125 -18.42 -14.96 -8.62
CA GLU A 125 -18.56 -14.84 -7.16
C GLU A 125 -17.91 -13.57 -6.62
N LEU A 126 -18.37 -13.12 -5.45
CA LEU A 126 -17.83 -11.95 -4.78
C LEU A 126 -16.79 -12.40 -3.73
N PRO A 127 -15.49 -12.07 -3.89
CA PRO A 127 -14.48 -12.43 -2.91
C PRO A 127 -14.68 -11.67 -1.58
N GLU A 128 -14.19 -12.24 -0.49
CA GLU A 128 -14.15 -11.55 0.80
C GLU A 128 -13.20 -10.34 0.76
N LEU A 129 -12.11 -10.44 -0.01
CA LEU A 129 -11.13 -9.39 -0.20
C LEU A 129 -10.40 -9.54 -1.53
N ILE A 130 -10.12 -8.41 -2.16
CA ILE A 130 -9.18 -8.29 -3.26
C ILE A 130 -7.91 -7.66 -2.72
N TRP A 131 -6.76 -8.37 -2.83
CA TRP A 131 -5.46 -7.81 -2.56
C TRP A 131 -4.78 -7.42 -3.85
N ILE A 132 -4.26 -6.17 -3.92
CA ILE A 132 -3.57 -5.67 -5.10
C ILE A 132 -2.16 -5.20 -4.78
N TYR A 133 -1.27 -5.35 -5.76
CA TYR A 133 0.05 -4.72 -5.78
C TYR A 133 0.32 -4.17 -7.17
N GLN A 134 0.54 -2.85 -7.27
CA GLN A 134 0.52 -2.17 -8.55
C GLN A 134 1.65 -1.17 -8.73
N ALA A 135 1.88 -0.77 -9.98
CA ALA A 135 2.74 0.37 -10.28
C ALA A 135 2.11 1.68 -9.77
N PRO A 136 2.91 2.62 -9.21
CA PRO A 136 2.42 3.93 -8.83
C PRO A 136 1.83 4.73 -9.99
N ALA A 137 1.02 5.74 -9.67
CA ALA A 137 0.40 6.72 -10.57
C ALA A 137 -0.85 6.23 -11.35
N ARG A 138 -1.37 5.04 -11.09
CA ARG A 138 -2.57 4.49 -11.74
C ARG A 138 -3.68 4.08 -10.75
N GLU A 139 -3.53 4.40 -9.49
CA GLU A 139 -4.31 3.84 -8.37
C GLU A 139 -5.81 4.07 -8.54
N GLU A 140 -6.24 5.29 -8.88
CA GLU A 140 -7.65 5.61 -9.05
C GLU A 140 -8.26 4.88 -10.26
N ALA A 141 -7.50 4.76 -11.36
CA ALA A 141 -7.94 4.04 -12.55
C ALA A 141 -8.07 2.53 -12.30
N VAL A 142 -7.11 1.96 -11.54
CA VAL A 142 -7.16 0.55 -11.14
C VAL A 142 -8.37 0.29 -10.25
N ILE A 143 -8.58 1.08 -9.20
CA ILE A 143 -9.75 0.96 -8.32
C ILE A 143 -11.05 1.08 -9.14
N ALA A 144 -11.13 2.03 -10.07
CA ALA A 144 -12.31 2.19 -10.93
C ALA A 144 -12.60 0.94 -11.78
N GLY A 145 -11.55 0.32 -12.34
CA GLY A 145 -11.67 -0.92 -13.12
C GLY A 145 -12.14 -2.11 -12.28
N LEU A 146 -11.54 -2.31 -11.12
CA LEU A 146 -11.93 -3.39 -10.21
C LEU A 146 -13.38 -3.22 -9.72
N ARG A 147 -13.79 -1.99 -9.40
CA ARG A 147 -15.17 -1.67 -8.98
C ARG A 147 -16.21 -1.94 -10.06
N ARG A 148 -15.89 -1.92 -11.34
CA ARG A 148 -16.85 -2.31 -12.40
C ARG A 148 -17.29 -3.77 -12.28
N VAL A 149 -16.43 -4.63 -11.73
CA VAL A 149 -16.71 -6.06 -11.54
C VAL A 149 -17.43 -6.32 -10.21
N VAL A 150 -16.88 -5.80 -9.10
CA VAL A 150 -17.35 -6.16 -7.72
C VAL A 150 -18.17 -5.06 -7.04
N GLY A 151 -18.24 -3.87 -7.63
CA GLY A 151 -18.86 -2.69 -6.99
C GLY A 151 -18.04 -2.22 -5.78
N ASP A 152 -18.74 -1.57 -4.84
CA ASP A 152 -18.15 -1.12 -3.57
C ASP A 152 -18.33 -2.14 -2.42
N ARG A 153 -18.90 -3.31 -2.69
CA ARG A 153 -19.19 -4.32 -1.66
C ARG A 153 -17.98 -5.18 -1.28
N CYS A 154 -16.99 -5.27 -2.16
CA CYS A 154 -15.76 -6.00 -1.90
C CYS A 154 -14.64 -5.03 -1.54
N PRO A 155 -13.96 -5.22 -0.40
CA PRO A 155 -12.80 -4.44 -0.05
C PRO A 155 -11.64 -4.71 -1.00
N ILE A 156 -11.02 -3.63 -1.51
CA ILE A 156 -9.79 -3.65 -2.31
C ILE A 156 -8.69 -3.07 -1.42
N ILE A 157 -7.74 -3.91 -1.02
CA ILE A 157 -6.66 -3.55 -0.12
C ILE A 157 -5.32 -3.83 -0.82
N GLY A 158 -4.32 -3.03 -0.52
CA GLY A 158 -2.98 -3.23 -1.07
C GLY A 158 -2.15 -1.97 -1.15
N GLY A 159 -1.17 -1.95 -2.05
CA GLY A 159 -0.26 -0.83 -2.18
C GLY A 159 0.37 -0.70 -3.55
N SER A 160 0.94 0.48 -3.78
CA SER A 160 1.79 0.74 -4.93
C SER A 160 3.23 0.36 -4.59
N SER A 161 3.85 -0.48 -5.42
CA SER A 161 5.24 -0.93 -5.25
C SER A 161 6.19 0.26 -5.12
N ALA A 162 7.22 0.09 -4.32
CA ALA A 162 8.14 1.16 -3.98
C ALA A 162 9.59 0.75 -4.22
N ASP A 163 10.43 1.72 -4.55
CA ASP A 163 11.88 1.59 -4.58
C ASP A 163 12.54 2.42 -3.46
N ASN A 164 13.85 2.30 -3.32
CA ASN A 164 14.59 2.96 -2.25
C ASN A 164 14.85 4.45 -2.47
N SER A 165 14.54 4.99 -3.66
CA SER A 165 14.95 6.34 -4.08
C SER A 165 13.93 7.12 -4.91
N VAL A 166 12.72 6.58 -5.10
CA VAL A 166 11.62 7.21 -5.88
C VAL A 166 12.03 7.55 -7.31
N VAL A 167 12.77 6.63 -7.96
CA VAL A 167 13.31 6.85 -9.32
C VAL A 167 12.70 5.94 -10.38
N GLY A 168 11.76 5.06 -10.01
CA GLY A 168 11.07 4.17 -10.94
C GLY A 168 11.65 2.75 -11.02
N ASN A 169 12.49 2.37 -10.05
CA ASN A 169 13.07 1.02 -9.97
C ASN A 169 12.17 0.00 -9.28
N TRP A 170 10.90 0.34 -9.05
CA TRP A 170 9.94 -0.59 -8.48
C TRP A 170 9.52 -1.69 -9.44
N ARG A 171 9.09 -2.83 -8.88
CA ARG A 171 8.58 -4.00 -9.60
C ARG A 171 7.31 -4.51 -8.94
N GLN A 172 6.41 -5.02 -9.76
CA GLN A 172 5.31 -5.87 -9.36
C GLN A 172 5.64 -7.29 -9.79
N LEU A 173 5.39 -8.27 -8.95
CA LEU A 173 5.70 -9.68 -9.21
C LEU A 173 4.43 -10.53 -9.12
N GLY A 174 4.02 -11.05 -10.26
CA GLY A 174 2.91 -11.99 -10.40
C GLY A 174 3.34 -13.26 -11.10
N LEU A 175 2.37 -14.08 -11.50
CA LEU A 175 2.60 -15.36 -12.17
C LEU A 175 3.34 -15.24 -13.52
N GLU A 176 3.23 -14.08 -14.15
CA GLU A 176 3.86 -13.77 -15.45
C GLU A 176 5.32 -13.28 -15.31
N GLY A 177 5.79 -13.10 -14.08
CA GLY A 177 7.10 -12.54 -13.77
C GLY A 177 7.08 -11.08 -13.34
N PRO A 178 8.26 -10.46 -13.22
CA PRO A 178 8.38 -9.07 -12.77
C PRO A 178 7.94 -8.07 -13.85
N MET A 179 7.29 -6.98 -13.41
CA MET A 179 6.80 -5.90 -14.27
C MET A 179 7.17 -4.54 -13.67
N THR A 180 7.29 -3.51 -14.51
CA THR A 180 7.56 -2.11 -14.10
C THR A 180 6.33 -1.20 -14.15
N ASP A 181 5.34 -1.55 -14.97
CA ASP A 181 4.05 -0.86 -15.14
C ASP A 181 2.94 -1.92 -15.07
N GLY A 182 2.85 -2.58 -13.94
CA GLY A 182 1.98 -3.74 -13.75
C GLY A 182 0.96 -3.56 -12.64
N LEU A 183 -0.01 -4.45 -12.68
CA LEU A 183 -0.96 -4.73 -11.61
C LEU A 183 -0.96 -6.23 -11.37
N VAL A 184 -0.81 -6.63 -10.13
CA VAL A 184 -1.10 -7.99 -9.66
C VAL A 184 -2.36 -7.92 -8.81
N VAL A 185 -3.32 -8.76 -9.10
CA VAL A 185 -4.58 -8.91 -8.36
C VAL A 185 -4.61 -10.31 -7.77
N ALA A 186 -4.90 -10.43 -6.49
CA ALA A 186 -5.26 -11.69 -5.85
C ALA A 186 -6.67 -11.60 -5.28
N VAL A 187 -7.49 -12.60 -5.52
CA VAL A 187 -8.83 -12.76 -4.92
C VAL A 187 -8.75 -13.79 -3.82
N LEU A 188 -9.40 -13.49 -2.69
CA LEU A 188 -9.31 -14.26 -1.47
C LEU A 188 -10.72 -14.67 -1.03
N PHE A 189 -10.97 -15.99 -0.98
CA PHE A 189 -12.14 -16.63 -0.40
C PHE A 189 -11.62 -17.52 0.74
N SER A 190 -11.41 -16.91 1.91
CA SER A 190 -10.75 -17.57 3.04
C SER A 190 -11.73 -18.39 3.85
N SER A 191 -11.40 -19.65 4.16
CA SER A 191 -12.27 -20.50 4.99
C SER A 191 -12.35 -20.03 6.45
N GLY A 192 -11.35 -19.26 6.93
CA GLY A 192 -11.29 -18.72 8.29
C GLY A 192 -11.87 -17.32 8.43
N GLY A 193 -12.27 -16.69 7.33
CA GLY A 193 -12.72 -15.31 7.25
C GLY A 193 -11.58 -14.29 7.31
N ILE A 194 -11.88 -13.06 6.90
CA ILE A 194 -10.91 -11.97 6.78
C ILE A 194 -11.40 -10.75 7.56
N GLY A 195 -10.51 -10.15 8.36
CA GLY A 195 -10.68 -8.84 8.95
C GLY A 195 -9.71 -7.84 8.34
N PHE A 196 -10.10 -6.58 8.23
CA PHE A 196 -9.24 -5.55 7.68
C PHE A 196 -9.46 -4.19 8.32
N ALA A 197 -8.44 -3.31 8.19
CA ALA A 197 -8.52 -1.92 8.63
C ALA A 197 -7.66 -1.03 7.73
N PHE A 198 -8.11 0.21 7.53
CA PHE A 198 -7.41 1.22 6.77
C PHE A 198 -7.49 2.57 7.48
N GLN A 199 -6.37 3.06 8.00
CA GLN A 199 -6.32 4.28 8.80
C GLN A 199 -5.00 5.02 8.61
N ASN A 200 -4.93 6.25 9.12
CA ASN A 200 -3.71 7.05 9.18
C ASN A 200 -3.33 7.43 10.62
N GLY A 201 -2.11 7.94 10.80
CA GLY A 201 -1.56 8.37 12.09
C GLY A 201 -1.55 9.88 12.32
N TYR A 202 -2.32 10.65 11.54
CA TYR A 202 -2.32 12.11 11.54
C TYR A 202 -3.61 12.68 12.15
N GLU A 203 -3.55 13.95 12.57
CA GLU A 203 -4.70 14.70 13.08
C GLU A 203 -4.83 16.05 12.36
N PRO A 204 -6.03 16.63 12.26
CA PRO A 204 -6.21 17.99 11.72
C PRO A 204 -5.44 19.02 12.56
N SER A 205 -4.71 19.93 11.90
CA SER A 205 -3.99 21.05 12.55
C SER A 205 -4.92 22.23 12.90
N GLY A 206 -6.16 22.21 12.40
CA GLY A 206 -7.14 23.28 12.51
C GLY A 206 -7.25 24.14 11.23
N ALA A 207 -6.26 24.13 10.34
CA ALA A 207 -6.34 24.84 9.06
C ALA A 207 -7.02 23.99 7.98
N SER A 208 -7.87 24.62 7.17
CA SER A 208 -8.56 23.98 6.05
C SER A 208 -8.97 25.01 4.99
N GLY A 209 -9.23 24.58 3.77
CA GLY A 209 -9.72 25.41 2.67
C GLY A 209 -10.36 24.56 1.57
N ILE A 210 -10.89 25.23 0.55
CA ILE A 210 -11.50 24.59 -0.62
C ILE A 210 -10.51 24.61 -1.77
N VAL A 211 -10.29 23.49 -2.44
CA VAL A 211 -9.56 23.45 -3.71
C VAL A 211 -10.41 24.15 -4.77
N THR A 212 -9.98 25.34 -5.18
CA THR A 212 -10.73 26.17 -6.15
C THR A 212 -10.24 26.01 -7.57
N ARG A 213 -9.07 25.40 -7.78
CA ARG A 213 -8.55 25.10 -9.10
C ARG A 213 -7.55 23.95 -9.06
N VAL A 214 -7.70 22.99 -9.97
CA VAL A 214 -6.70 21.95 -10.26
C VAL A 214 -6.07 22.19 -11.63
N GLY A 215 -4.79 21.83 -11.76
CA GLY A 215 -4.05 21.92 -13.02
C GLY A 215 -4.18 20.63 -13.82
N HIS A 216 -4.05 20.77 -15.14
CA HIS A 216 -3.87 19.64 -16.04
C HIS A 216 -2.38 19.53 -16.34
N VAL A 217 -1.71 18.49 -15.84
CA VAL A 217 -0.32 18.24 -16.18
C VAL A 217 -0.24 17.73 -17.62
N PRO A 218 0.45 18.42 -18.54
CA PRO A 218 0.71 17.85 -19.86
C PRO A 218 1.47 16.53 -19.72
N GLN A 219 1.13 15.53 -20.52
CA GLN A 219 1.69 14.17 -20.48
C GLN A 219 3.23 14.09 -20.67
N ASN A 220 3.91 15.19 -20.90
CA ASN A 220 5.34 15.29 -21.24
C ASN A 220 6.28 15.71 -20.10
N GLY A 221 5.79 15.77 -18.84
CA GLY A 221 6.62 16.16 -17.69
C GLY A 221 7.51 15.00 -17.19
N SER A 222 8.71 15.32 -16.71
CA SER A 222 9.74 14.38 -16.24
C SER A 222 9.52 13.85 -14.81
N GLY A 223 8.41 14.15 -14.15
CA GLY A 223 8.08 13.59 -12.83
C GLY A 223 7.55 12.16 -12.96
N VAL A 224 8.09 11.23 -12.17
CA VAL A 224 7.84 9.79 -12.32
C VAL A 224 6.42 9.41 -11.89
N ILE A 225 5.80 10.13 -10.95
CA ILE A 225 4.51 9.78 -10.34
C ILE A 225 3.38 10.78 -10.64
N ALA A 226 3.66 12.06 -10.87
CA ALA A 226 2.66 13.14 -10.89
C ALA A 226 2.01 13.43 -12.26
N LYS A 227 1.88 12.46 -13.17
CA LYS A 227 1.48 12.71 -14.57
C LYS A 227 -0.02 12.62 -14.88
N GLN A 228 -0.90 12.52 -13.88
CA GLN A 228 -2.35 12.46 -14.12
C GLN A 228 -3.01 13.82 -13.85
N SER A 229 -4.03 14.15 -14.65
CA SER A 229 -4.95 15.25 -14.35
C SER A 229 -5.57 15.05 -12.96
N ALA A 230 -5.83 16.15 -12.23
CA ALA A 230 -6.29 16.19 -10.85
C ALA A 230 -5.24 15.86 -9.75
N ARG A 231 -3.96 15.68 -10.09
CA ARG A 231 -2.86 15.56 -9.10
C ARG A 231 -2.04 16.85 -8.98
N GLN A 232 -2.61 17.96 -9.36
CA GLN A 232 -1.98 19.28 -9.22
C GLN A 232 -2.99 20.29 -8.69
N ILE A 233 -2.82 20.74 -7.45
CA ILE A 233 -3.64 21.80 -6.84
C ILE A 233 -2.99 23.14 -7.18
N THR A 234 -3.66 24.00 -7.95
CA THR A 234 -3.14 25.30 -8.34
C THR A 234 -3.66 26.41 -7.45
N ALA A 235 -4.88 26.29 -6.90
CA ALA A 235 -5.43 27.28 -5.99
C ALA A 235 -6.26 26.65 -4.87
N ILE A 236 -6.16 27.22 -3.67
CA ILE A 236 -6.97 26.95 -2.49
C ILE A 236 -7.61 28.28 -2.05
N ASP A 237 -8.94 28.29 -1.91
CA ASP A 237 -9.73 29.50 -1.58
C ASP A 237 -9.41 30.71 -2.50
N GLY A 238 -9.05 30.45 -3.75
CA GLY A 238 -8.70 31.46 -4.76
C GLY A 238 -7.26 31.97 -4.72
N GLU A 239 -6.44 31.54 -3.75
CA GLU A 239 -5.03 31.90 -3.62
C GLU A 239 -4.09 30.77 -4.13
N PRO A 240 -2.82 31.07 -4.51
CA PRO A 240 -1.85 30.06 -4.92
C PRO A 240 -1.69 28.95 -3.86
N ALA A 241 -1.82 27.69 -4.27
CA ALA A 241 -1.89 26.55 -3.35
C ALA A 241 -0.66 26.44 -2.44
N ALA A 242 0.55 26.63 -2.98
CA ALA A 242 1.79 26.55 -2.20
C ALA A 242 1.88 27.64 -1.12
N GLU A 243 1.37 28.86 -1.39
CA GLU A 243 1.37 29.94 -0.41
C GLU A 243 0.42 29.66 0.74
N VAL A 244 -0.81 29.17 0.41
CA VAL A 244 -1.80 28.78 1.42
C VAL A 244 -1.26 27.67 2.30
N TYR A 245 -0.71 26.62 1.67
CA TYR A 245 -0.13 25.49 2.38
C TYR A 245 1.05 25.90 3.27
N ASN A 246 1.94 26.76 2.77
CA ASN A 246 3.07 27.27 3.54
C ASN A 246 2.62 28.05 4.80
N ARG A 247 1.56 28.86 4.68
CA ARG A 247 0.95 29.54 5.85
C ARG A 247 0.40 28.52 6.87
N TRP A 248 -0.31 27.48 6.40
CA TRP A 248 -0.91 26.47 7.27
C TRP A 248 0.13 25.67 8.06
N THR A 249 1.29 25.46 7.47
CA THR A 249 2.38 24.66 8.04
C THR A 249 3.41 25.50 8.81
N GLY A 250 3.19 26.81 8.95
CA GLY A 250 4.11 27.69 9.68
C GLY A 250 5.42 27.96 8.93
N GLY A 251 5.42 27.87 7.59
CA GLY A 251 6.56 28.26 6.78
C GLY A 251 7.49 27.12 6.37
N VAL A 252 7.07 25.86 6.43
CA VAL A 252 7.93 24.70 6.06
C VAL A 252 8.44 24.73 4.62
N LEU A 253 7.76 25.46 3.72
CA LEU A 253 8.13 25.61 2.31
C LEU A 253 8.81 26.94 1.98
N SER A 254 9.12 27.80 2.97
CA SER A 254 9.58 29.17 2.73
C SER A 254 10.80 29.26 1.82
N GLU A 255 11.73 28.32 1.90
CA GLU A 255 12.92 28.28 1.04
C GLU A 255 12.63 27.78 -0.38
N LYS A 256 11.56 26.97 -0.56
CA LYS A 256 11.23 26.31 -1.83
C LYS A 256 10.10 26.97 -2.59
N ILE A 257 9.33 27.86 -1.96
CA ILE A 257 8.10 28.41 -2.55
C ILE A 257 8.33 29.12 -3.88
N HIS A 258 9.48 29.75 -4.06
CA HIS A 258 9.85 30.44 -5.31
C HIS A 258 10.81 29.62 -6.19
N ALA A 259 11.57 28.72 -5.58
CA ALA A 259 12.52 27.87 -6.29
C ALA A 259 11.85 26.67 -6.99
N GLY A 260 10.75 26.21 -6.42
CA GLY A 260 10.08 24.97 -6.86
C GLY A 260 10.87 23.72 -6.52
N GLY A 261 10.39 22.57 -6.99
CA GLY A 261 11.04 21.28 -6.85
C GLY A 261 10.42 20.37 -5.78
N SER A 262 11.14 19.33 -5.40
CA SER A 262 10.64 18.33 -4.45
C SER A 262 10.51 18.89 -3.04
N ILE A 263 9.39 18.58 -2.39
CA ILE A 263 9.02 18.97 -1.03
C ILE A 263 8.66 17.75 -0.15
N LEU A 264 8.98 16.56 -0.61
CA LEU A 264 8.60 15.29 0.04
C LEU A 264 8.97 15.24 1.52
N ALA A 265 10.19 15.61 1.86
CA ALA A 265 10.67 15.55 3.23
C ALA A 265 9.94 16.55 4.14
N GLU A 266 9.66 17.76 3.63
CA GLU A 266 9.02 18.84 4.38
C GLU A 266 7.54 18.54 4.63
N THR A 267 6.88 17.84 3.71
CA THR A 267 5.43 17.64 3.72
C THR A 267 4.99 16.32 4.38
N THR A 268 5.89 15.37 4.59
CA THR A 268 5.56 14.07 5.19
C THR A 268 4.86 14.21 6.55
N MET A 269 5.22 15.18 7.37
CA MET A 269 4.56 15.41 8.67
C MET A 269 3.35 16.33 8.58
N TYR A 270 3.06 16.88 7.39
CA TYR A 270 1.98 17.84 7.14
C TYR A 270 1.16 17.49 5.89
N PRO A 271 0.66 16.26 5.71
CA PRO A 271 -0.14 15.94 4.54
C PRO A 271 -1.45 16.73 4.51
N LEU A 272 -2.12 16.68 3.37
CA LEU A 272 -3.49 17.14 3.22
C LEU A 272 -4.45 16.01 3.57
N GLY A 273 -5.53 16.30 4.28
CA GLY A 273 -6.60 15.34 4.59
C GLY A 273 -7.88 15.69 3.84
N ILE A 274 -8.57 14.68 3.36
CA ILE A 274 -9.92 14.79 2.79
C ILE A 274 -10.86 14.01 3.72
N ASP A 275 -11.90 14.69 4.22
CA ASP A 275 -12.94 14.08 5.05
C ASP A 275 -13.69 13.02 4.23
N THR A 276 -13.65 11.77 4.67
CA THR A 276 -14.37 10.65 4.06
C THR A 276 -15.69 10.33 4.76
N GLY A 277 -15.96 10.98 5.88
CA GLY A 277 -17.13 10.75 6.71
C GLY A 277 -16.79 10.35 8.14
N LYS A 278 -17.78 9.92 8.90
CA LYS A 278 -17.64 9.58 10.32
C LYS A 278 -18.00 8.14 10.60
N ILE A 279 -17.18 7.50 11.47
CA ILE A 279 -17.48 6.21 12.09
C ILE A 279 -17.56 6.47 13.60
N ASP A 280 -18.67 6.12 14.23
CA ASP A 280 -18.92 6.34 15.67
C ASP A 280 -18.65 7.78 16.14
N GLY A 281 -18.99 8.76 15.29
CA GLY A 281 -18.80 10.19 15.58
C GLY A 281 -17.38 10.71 15.32
N VAL A 282 -16.41 9.84 15.00
CA VAL A 282 -15.02 10.20 14.67
C VAL A 282 -14.88 10.41 13.17
N THR A 283 -14.39 11.58 12.78
CA THR A 283 -14.11 11.88 11.37
C THR A 283 -12.91 11.10 10.88
N HIS A 284 -13.06 10.41 9.75
CA HIS A 284 -11.99 9.70 9.05
C HIS A 284 -11.49 10.55 7.90
N TYR A 285 -10.16 10.58 7.73
CA TYR A 285 -9.49 11.34 6.68
C TYR A 285 -8.70 10.41 5.76
N ARG A 286 -8.93 10.51 4.47
CA ARG A 286 -8.03 10.03 3.46
C ARG A 286 -6.91 11.06 3.28
N LEU A 287 -5.66 10.64 3.32
CA LEU A 287 -4.54 11.54 3.18
C LEU A 287 -4.08 11.64 1.72
N VAL A 288 -3.59 12.82 1.39
CA VAL A 288 -2.96 13.18 0.12
C VAL A 288 -1.63 13.83 0.43
N HIS A 289 -0.55 13.29 -0.13
CA HIS A 289 0.80 13.77 0.14
C HIS A 289 1.26 14.72 -0.97
N PRO A 290 1.53 16.01 -0.69
CA PRO A 290 2.18 16.91 -1.64
C PRO A 290 3.64 16.49 -1.84
N ASP A 291 4.11 16.44 -3.10
CA ASP A 291 5.46 15.97 -3.45
C ASP A 291 6.34 17.01 -4.11
N GLN A 292 5.74 17.97 -4.82
CA GLN A 292 6.48 19.00 -5.55
C GLN A 292 5.76 20.35 -5.56
N ILE A 293 6.53 21.43 -5.71
CA ILE A 293 6.03 22.75 -6.06
C ILE A 293 6.40 23.05 -7.50
N GLY A 294 5.41 23.41 -8.32
CA GLY A 294 5.61 23.99 -9.64
C GLY A 294 6.13 25.42 -9.58
N LYS A 295 6.76 25.91 -10.65
CA LYS A 295 7.20 27.31 -10.76
C LYS A 295 6.05 28.32 -10.71
N ASP A 296 4.84 27.88 -10.95
CA ASP A 296 3.58 28.62 -10.88
C ASP A 296 2.94 28.60 -9.49
N GLY A 297 3.60 28.02 -8.49
CA GLY A 297 3.09 27.88 -7.14
C GLY A 297 2.05 26.78 -6.96
N ALA A 298 1.89 25.90 -7.96
CA ALA A 298 1.02 24.73 -7.83
C ALA A 298 1.68 23.65 -6.96
N LEU A 299 0.86 22.90 -6.21
CA LEU A 299 1.27 21.72 -5.46
C LEU A 299 0.93 20.46 -6.24
N SER A 300 1.92 19.67 -6.63
CA SER A 300 1.69 18.31 -7.11
C SER A 300 1.44 17.37 -5.92
N THR A 301 0.65 16.33 -6.14
CA THR A 301 0.24 15.36 -5.12
C THR A 301 0.31 13.93 -5.65
N PHE A 302 0.54 12.96 -4.77
CA PHE A 302 0.55 11.54 -5.16
C PHE A 302 -0.85 10.96 -5.39
N ALA A 303 -1.89 11.54 -4.81
CA ALA A 303 -3.28 11.14 -5.03
C ALA A 303 -4.10 12.27 -5.63
N ALA A 304 -5.14 11.93 -6.40
CA ALA A 304 -6.00 12.91 -7.04
C ALA A 304 -6.86 13.70 -6.03
N VAL A 305 -7.06 14.99 -6.34
CA VAL A 305 -7.93 15.91 -5.60
C VAL A 305 -8.80 16.67 -6.61
N GLU A 306 -10.10 16.70 -6.38
CA GLU A 306 -11.06 17.36 -7.27
C GLU A 306 -11.32 18.82 -6.85
N GLU A 307 -11.67 19.67 -7.80
CA GLU A 307 -12.17 21.01 -7.50
C GLU A 307 -13.42 20.95 -6.63
N GLY A 308 -13.56 21.92 -5.73
CA GLY A 308 -14.65 21.96 -4.75
C GLY A 308 -14.40 21.10 -3.50
N THR A 309 -13.33 20.26 -3.50
CA THR A 309 -12.98 19.46 -2.34
C THR A 309 -12.48 20.32 -1.19
N ARG A 310 -13.05 20.12 0.02
CA ARG A 310 -12.46 20.68 1.23
C ARG A 310 -11.27 19.82 1.67
N ILE A 311 -10.13 20.46 1.82
CA ILE A 311 -8.90 19.85 2.30
C ILE A 311 -8.51 20.44 3.67
N TYR A 312 -7.90 19.62 4.49
CA TYR A 312 -7.44 19.95 5.83
C TYR A 312 -5.93 19.80 5.89
N CYS A 313 -5.23 20.75 6.48
CA CYS A 313 -3.83 20.55 6.84
C CYS A 313 -3.77 19.56 8.01
N MET A 314 -3.07 18.45 7.81
CA MET A 314 -2.91 17.42 8.83
C MET A 314 -1.56 17.58 9.51
N ARG A 315 -1.41 17.00 10.69
CA ARG A 315 -0.16 16.96 11.44
C ARG A 315 0.10 15.57 11.97
N GLY A 316 1.29 15.06 11.71
CA GLY A 316 1.81 13.79 12.24
C GLY A 316 2.95 14.00 13.24
N ASP A 317 3.22 12.94 14.01
CA ASP A 317 4.44 12.80 14.79
C ASP A 317 4.90 11.33 14.81
N ARG A 318 6.19 11.11 15.07
CA ARG A 318 6.79 9.76 15.04
C ARG A 318 6.12 8.78 15.99
N THR A 319 5.81 9.22 17.21
CA THR A 319 5.18 8.37 18.24
C THR A 319 3.83 7.88 17.78
N ARG A 320 3.03 8.76 17.18
CA ARG A 320 1.72 8.40 16.61
C ARG A 320 1.84 7.44 15.45
N LEU A 321 2.79 7.68 14.53
CA LEU A 321 3.01 6.78 13.38
C LEU A 321 3.37 5.36 13.84
N ILE A 322 4.23 5.23 14.85
CA ILE A 322 4.60 3.95 15.46
C ILE A 322 3.37 3.27 16.09
N GLN A 323 2.68 3.98 16.97
CA GLN A 323 1.54 3.42 17.70
C GLN A 323 0.36 3.09 16.79
N ARG A 324 0.15 3.87 15.74
CA ARG A 324 -0.96 3.67 14.82
C ARG A 324 -0.84 2.35 14.05
N ALA A 325 0.35 1.94 13.65
CA ALA A 325 0.56 0.67 12.97
C ALA A 325 0.01 -0.51 13.78
N GLY A 326 0.35 -0.58 15.07
CA GLY A 326 -0.21 -1.59 15.97
C GLY A 326 -1.73 -1.49 16.13
N LYS A 327 -2.27 -0.25 16.26
CA LYS A 327 -3.72 -0.06 16.39
C LYS A 327 -4.50 -0.49 15.15
N VAL A 328 -3.96 -0.26 13.96
CA VAL A 328 -4.58 -0.69 12.69
C VAL A 328 -4.54 -2.20 12.58
N ALA A 329 -3.41 -2.84 12.93
CA ALA A 329 -3.31 -4.29 12.99
C ALA A 329 -4.30 -4.91 14.00
N ALA A 330 -4.42 -4.33 15.19
CA ALA A 330 -5.40 -4.76 16.19
C ALA A 330 -6.84 -4.60 15.69
N ALA A 331 -7.17 -3.50 15.00
CA ALA A 331 -8.50 -3.28 14.45
C ALA A 331 -8.84 -4.32 13.36
N ALA A 332 -7.90 -4.67 12.50
CA ALA A 332 -8.07 -5.75 11.53
C ALA A 332 -8.33 -7.11 12.21
N ALA A 333 -7.54 -7.44 13.25
CA ALA A 333 -7.73 -8.69 14.00
C ALA A 333 -9.08 -8.73 14.74
N GLN A 334 -9.54 -7.60 15.28
CA GLN A 334 -10.85 -7.49 15.93
C GLN A 334 -12.02 -7.61 14.96
N ALA A 335 -11.83 -7.24 13.68
CA ALA A 335 -12.85 -7.34 12.64
C ALA A 335 -13.04 -8.78 12.12
N LEU A 336 -12.21 -9.74 12.51
CA LEU A 336 -12.37 -11.14 12.16
C LEU A 336 -13.69 -11.71 12.69
N PRO A 337 -14.34 -12.62 11.97
CA PRO A 337 -15.35 -13.50 12.56
C PRO A 337 -14.79 -14.23 13.80
N GLY A 338 -15.38 -14.00 14.96
CA GLY A 338 -14.87 -14.50 16.23
C GLY A 338 -13.80 -13.62 16.90
N GLY A 339 -13.44 -12.48 16.30
CA GLY A 339 -12.50 -11.50 16.85
C GLY A 339 -11.05 -11.96 16.84
N SER A 340 -10.19 -11.23 17.56
CA SER A 340 -8.73 -11.45 17.58
C SER A 340 -8.30 -12.83 18.17
N GLN A 341 -9.19 -13.56 18.83
CA GLN A 341 -8.91 -14.91 19.31
C GLN A 341 -8.84 -15.92 18.16
N ASN A 342 -9.49 -15.62 17.03
CA ASN A 342 -9.49 -16.46 15.84
C ASN A 342 -8.32 -16.15 14.88
N LEU A 343 -7.39 -15.31 15.26
CA LEU A 343 -6.29 -14.83 14.40
C LEU A 343 -5.32 -15.96 14.03
N ALA A 344 -5.04 -16.12 12.74
CA ALA A 344 -3.99 -16.98 12.18
C ALA A 344 -2.74 -16.19 11.77
N GLY A 345 -2.88 -14.91 11.39
CA GLY A 345 -1.78 -14.04 10.97
C GLY A 345 -2.26 -12.87 10.13
N GLY A 346 -1.33 -12.15 9.46
CA GLY A 346 -1.74 -10.95 8.73
C GLY A 346 -0.80 -10.45 7.63
N LEU A 347 -1.33 -9.51 6.86
CA LEU A 347 -0.59 -8.68 5.89
C LEU A 347 -0.70 -7.21 6.27
N ILE A 348 0.40 -6.47 6.19
CA ILE A 348 0.47 -5.06 6.56
C ILE A 348 1.05 -4.26 5.40
N VAL A 349 0.37 -3.19 5.02
CA VAL A 349 0.93 -2.15 4.17
C VAL A 349 1.20 -0.92 5.01
N TYR A 350 2.43 -0.45 4.99
CA TYR A 350 2.87 0.75 5.69
C TYR A 350 3.50 1.71 4.69
N CYS A 351 3.10 2.97 4.69
CA CYS A 351 3.62 3.93 3.72
C CYS A 351 5.14 4.13 3.84
N GLY A 352 5.85 4.09 2.71
CA GLY A 352 7.29 4.35 2.63
C GLY A 352 7.67 5.76 3.12
N GLY A 353 6.83 6.76 2.89
CA GLY A 353 7.02 8.11 3.45
C GLY A 353 6.94 8.10 4.99
N CYS A 354 5.99 7.39 5.58
CA CYS A 354 5.92 7.19 7.03
C CYS A 354 7.15 6.43 7.56
N MET A 355 7.61 5.40 6.85
CA MET A 355 8.82 4.65 7.19
C MET A 355 10.03 5.57 7.26
N LEU A 356 10.26 6.39 6.23
CA LEU A 356 11.36 7.36 6.21
C LEU A 356 11.26 8.39 7.34
N ALA A 357 10.05 8.86 7.67
CA ALA A 357 9.82 9.81 8.75
C ALA A 357 10.07 9.22 10.14
N VAL A 358 9.74 7.94 10.35
CA VAL A 358 10.01 7.20 11.59
C VAL A 358 11.52 6.88 11.70
N GLY A 359 12.18 6.54 10.57
CA GLY A 359 13.61 6.34 10.47
C GLY A 359 14.11 5.20 11.39
N GLU A 360 15.14 5.48 12.19
CA GLU A 360 15.78 4.49 13.07
C GLU A 360 14.84 3.83 14.09
N GLN A 361 13.64 4.40 14.30
CA GLN A 361 12.65 3.84 15.20
C GLN A 361 11.73 2.80 14.53
N MET A 362 11.92 2.47 13.26
CA MET A 362 11.12 1.46 12.54
C MET A 362 11.05 0.08 13.23
N PRO A 363 12.06 -0.41 13.93
CA PRO A 363 11.90 -1.63 14.74
C PRO A 363 10.77 -1.56 15.75
N GLN A 364 10.43 -0.38 16.27
CA GLN A 364 9.30 -0.19 17.18
C GLN A 364 7.95 -0.33 16.47
N VAL A 365 7.88 -0.01 15.16
CA VAL A 365 6.68 -0.23 14.33
C VAL A 365 6.43 -1.73 14.19
N ALA A 366 7.45 -2.50 13.79
CA ALA A 366 7.36 -3.96 13.68
C ALA A 366 6.95 -4.61 15.00
N ALA A 367 7.56 -4.20 16.11
CA ALA A 367 7.22 -4.69 17.45
C ALA A 367 5.78 -4.33 17.87
N ALA A 368 5.29 -3.12 17.53
CA ALA A 368 3.92 -2.71 17.83
C ALA A 368 2.90 -3.53 17.04
N VAL A 369 3.18 -3.84 15.78
CA VAL A 369 2.36 -4.70 14.93
C VAL A 369 2.36 -6.14 15.46
N SER A 370 3.55 -6.74 15.70
CA SER A 370 3.70 -8.09 16.24
C SER A 370 2.88 -8.28 17.52
N LYS A 371 3.09 -7.41 18.50
CA LYS A 371 2.33 -7.42 19.74
C LYS A 371 0.81 -7.34 19.53
N SER A 372 0.35 -6.53 18.58
CA SER A 372 -1.06 -6.35 18.29
C SER A 372 -1.69 -7.54 17.57
N LEU A 373 -0.88 -8.34 16.90
CA LEU A 373 -1.24 -9.61 16.27
C LEU A 373 -0.91 -10.82 17.16
N ASN A 374 -0.65 -10.62 18.45
CA ASN A 374 -0.31 -11.70 19.41
C ASN A 374 0.88 -12.54 18.95
N ASP A 375 1.89 -11.90 18.36
CA ASP A 375 3.09 -12.53 17.79
C ASP A 375 2.79 -13.62 16.74
N MET A 376 1.61 -13.56 16.13
CA MET A 376 1.25 -14.43 15.01
C MET A 376 2.02 -14.01 13.75
N PRO A 377 2.26 -14.94 12.81
CA PRO A 377 2.96 -14.66 11.56
C PRO A 377 2.33 -13.50 10.79
N PHE A 378 3.13 -12.53 10.38
CA PHE A 378 2.69 -11.50 9.46
C PHE A 378 3.80 -11.09 8.49
N MET A 379 3.42 -10.46 7.40
CA MET A 379 4.34 -9.80 6.48
C MET A 379 3.91 -8.35 6.28
N GLY A 380 4.85 -7.42 6.44
CA GLY A 380 4.64 -6.01 6.16
C GLY A 380 5.55 -5.52 5.05
N CYS A 381 4.98 -4.73 4.12
CA CYS A 381 5.69 -4.06 3.05
C CYS A 381 5.53 -2.53 3.12
N PHE A 382 6.49 -1.81 2.51
CA PHE A 382 6.52 -0.36 2.48
C PHE A 382 6.24 0.15 1.06
N THR A 383 5.20 0.98 0.90
CA THR A 383 4.59 1.33 -0.39
C THR A 383 4.57 2.83 -0.65
N PHE A 384 4.34 3.24 -1.91
CA PHE A 384 4.23 4.66 -2.30
C PHE A 384 2.79 5.16 -2.44
N GLY A 385 1.81 4.31 -2.23
CA GLY A 385 0.40 4.63 -2.21
C GLY A 385 -0.34 3.44 -1.63
N GLU A 386 -1.33 3.71 -0.81
CA GLU A 386 -2.06 2.67 -0.09
C GLU A 386 -3.50 2.64 -0.57
N GLN A 387 -3.99 1.45 -0.89
CA GLN A 387 -5.38 1.20 -1.19
C GLN A 387 -6.07 0.57 0.01
N GLY A 388 -7.29 0.99 0.24
CA GLY A 388 -8.07 0.49 1.37
C GLY A 388 -9.55 0.79 1.23
N TRP A 389 -10.31 0.27 2.18
CA TRP A 389 -11.75 0.38 2.21
C TRP A 389 -12.19 1.12 3.48
N VAL A 390 -12.98 2.17 3.32
CA VAL A 390 -13.48 2.99 4.41
C VAL A 390 -14.88 3.50 4.07
N LEU A 391 -15.83 3.38 5.03
CA LEU A 391 -17.21 3.84 4.85
C LEU A 391 -17.84 3.34 3.54
N ASP A 392 -17.74 2.04 3.32
CA ASP A 392 -18.29 1.33 2.15
C ASP A 392 -17.75 1.82 0.80
N ARG A 393 -16.49 2.32 0.77
CA ARG A 393 -15.83 2.80 -0.44
C ARG A 393 -14.37 2.35 -0.50
N ASN A 394 -13.98 1.92 -1.70
CA ASN A 394 -12.59 1.69 -2.03
C ASN A 394 -11.90 3.00 -2.40
N VAL A 395 -10.80 3.32 -1.73
CA VAL A 395 -10.09 4.59 -1.87
C VAL A 395 -8.58 4.38 -2.01
N HIS A 396 -7.93 5.33 -2.68
CA HIS A 396 -6.48 5.49 -2.67
C HIS A 396 -6.10 6.67 -1.76
N GLY A 397 -5.12 6.46 -0.90
CA GLY A 397 -4.53 7.49 -0.06
C GLY A 397 -3.02 7.34 0.02
N ASN A 398 -2.38 8.32 0.63
CA ASN A 398 -0.95 8.31 0.91
C ASN A 398 -0.74 8.42 2.41
N LEU A 399 0.42 8.00 2.91
CA LEU A 399 0.74 8.04 4.35
C LEU A 399 -0.32 7.31 5.20
N MET A 400 -0.94 6.30 4.60
CA MET A 400 -1.94 5.45 5.22
C MET A 400 -1.30 4.14 5.69
N ILE A 401 -2.06 3.36 6.44
CA ILE A 401 -1.71 2.01 6.89
C ILE A 401 -2.88 1.12 6.59
N SER A 402 -2.64 0.03 5.88
CA SER A 402 -3.61 -1.04 5.67
C SER A 402 -3.17 -2.28 6.45
N ALA A 403 -4.12 -2.98 7.04
CA ALA A 403 -3.90 -4.27 7.67
C ALA A 403 -4.99 -5.24 7.24
N VAL A 404 -4.60 -6.46 6.95
CA VAL A 404 -5.49 -7.60 6.71
C VAL A 404 -5.12 -8.69 7.71
N ALA A 405 -6.11 -9.21 8.40
CA ALA A 405 -5.99 -10.32 9.34
C ALA A 405 -6.73 -11.54 8.78
N PHE A 406 -6.13 -12.70 8.91
CA PHE A 406 -6.70 -13.99 8.51
C PHE A 406 -7.16 -14.75 9.76
N GLY A 407 -8.41 -15.23 9.74
CA GLY A 407 -8.94 -16.16 10.75
C GLY A 407 -8.41 -17.59 10.54
N ARG A 408 -8.50 -18.41 11.60
CA ARG A 408 -8.09 -19.82 11.60
C ARG A 408 -9.10 -20.74 10.92
#